data_6fe6320742b12968f3b6ddee284ccd68
#
_entry.id   6fe6320742b12968f3b6ddee284ccd68
#
_cell.length_a   1.000
_cell.length_b   1.000
_cell.length_c   1.000
_cell.angle_alpha   90.00
_cell.angle_beta   90.00
_cell.angle_gamma   90.00
#
_symmetry.space_group_name_H-M   'P 1'
#
loop_
_entity.id
_entity.type
_entity.pdbx_description
1 polymer ?
#
loop_
_entity_poly.entity_id
_entity_poly.type
_entity_poly.pdbx_seq_one_letter_code
_entity_poly.pdbx_strand_id
1 'polypeptide(L)' 'EFSERRHRIVFEFLRAIGVSERTAAIDSEGIEHHVSEETLQLMEQFGQNENKEKHV' A
#
# COMPACT_ATOMS: atom_id res chain seq x y z
N GLU A 1 -8.76 -4.45 15.47
CA GLU A 1 -7.46 -3.82 15.59
C GLU A 1 -6.64 -3.98 14.33
N PHE A 2 -6.06 -2.89 13.87
CA PHE A 2 -5.32 -2.92 12.61
C PHE A 2 -3.83 -2.78 12.89
N SER A 3 -3.04 -3.60 12.24
CA SER A 3 -1.60 -3.62 12.43
C SER A 3 -0.93 -2.56 11.58
N GLU A 4 0.28 -2.19 11.97
CA GLU A 4 1.08 -1.28 11.18
C GLU A 4 1.37 -1.85 9.81
N ARG A 5 1.45 -3.17 9.72
CA ARG A 5 1.73 -3.81 8.43
C ARG A 5 0.64 -3.48 7.43
N ARG A 6 -0.62 -3.57 7.86
CA ARG A 6 -1.74 -3.30 6.98
C ARG A 6 -1.72 -1.85 6.50
N HIS A 7 -1.50 -0.94 7.42
CA HIS A 7 -1.45 0.48 7.05
C HIS A 7 -0.30 0.76 6.09
N ARG A 8 0.86 0.23 6.40
CA ARG A 8 2.04 0.49 5.58
C ARG A 8 1.88 -0.05 4.16
N ILE A 9 1.33 -1.26 4.03
CA ILE A 9 1.15 -1.85 2.71
C ILE A 9 0.24 -0.98 1.85
N VAL A 10 -0.89 -0.55 2.40
CA VAL A 10 -1.83 0.28 1.65
C VAL A 10 -1.20 1.62 1.30
N PHE A 11 -0.54 2.24 2.28
CA PHE A 11 0.09 3.53 2.05
C PHE A 11 1.13 3.44 0.94
N GLU A 12 2.01 2.46 1.03
CA GLU A 12 3.08 2.33 0.05
C GLU A 12 2.55 1.95 -1.32
N PHE A 13 1.49 1.16 -1.37
CA PHE A 13 0.87 0.85 -2.65
C PHE A 13 0.36 2.11 -3.32
N LEU A 14 -0.32 2.96 -2.57
CA LEU A 14 -0.85 4.20 -3.13
C LEU A 14 0.28 5.09 -3.63
N ARG A 15 1.37 5.17 -2.86
CA ARG A 15 2.52 5.95 -3.30
C ARG A 15 3.12 5.39 -4.59
N ALA A 16 3.15 4.07 -4.69
CA ALA A 16 3.76 3.42 -5.85
C ALA A 16 3.00 3.74 -7.14
N ILE A 17 1.68 3.87 -7.04
CA ILE A 17 0.89 4.18 -8.25
C ILE A 17 0.78 5.67 -8.51
N GLY A 18 1.41 6.51 -7.69
CA GLY A 18 1.50 7.92 -7.99
C GLY A 18 0.69 8.84 -7.09
N VAL A 19 0.04 8.31 -6.08
CA VAL A 19 -0.74 9.14 -5.17
C VAL A 19 0.22 9.94 -4.29
N SER A 20 -0.08 11.22 -4.09
CA SER A 20 0.77 12.08 -3.27
C SER A 20 0.81 11.57 -1.83
N GLU A 21 1.86 11.93 -1.13
CA GLU A 21 2.04 11.47 0.25
C GLU A 21 0.86 11.88 1.12
N ARG A 22 0.41 13.11 0.98
CA ARG A 22 -0.69 13.60 1.80
C ARG A 22 -1.97 12.82 1.53
N THR A 23 -2.32 12.66 0.26
CA THR A 23 -3.52 11.94 -0.11
C THR A 23 -3.42 10.48 0.28
N ALA A 24 -2.24 9.88 0.09
CA ALA A 24 -2.05 8.47 0.45
C ALA A 24 -2.26 8.27 1.95
N ALA A 25 -1.79 9.21 2.77
CA ALA A 25 -1.97 9.09 4.21
C ALA A 25 -3.45 9.13 4.59
N ILE A 26 -4.21 10.01 3.94
CA ILE A 26 -5.63 10.12 4.24
C ILE A 26 -6.39 8.89 3.74
N ASP A 27 -6.14 8.52 2.50
CA ASP A 27 -6.90 7.44 1.88
C ASP A 27 -6.58 6.08 2.52
N SER A 28 -5.32 5.87 2.91
CA SER A 28 -4.95 4.58 3.48
C SER A 28 -5.69 4.31 4.77
N GLU A 29 -6.03 5.35 5.54
CA GLU A 29 -6.76 5.14 6.78
C GLU A 29 -8.14 4.55 6.52
N GLY A 30 -8.77 4.94 5.42
CA GLY A 30 -10.07 4.38 5.07
C GLY A 30 -9.94 3.02 4.42
N ILE A 31 -9.03 2.91 3.47
CA ILE A 31 -8.89 1.68 2.69
C ILE A 31 -8.50 0.50 3.58
N GLU A 32 -7.60 0.73 4.55
CA GLU A 32 -7.09 -0.38 5.35
C GLU A 32 -8.20 -1.09 6.12
N HIS A 33 -9.32 -0.42 6.34
CA HIS A 33 -10.44 -1.02 7.06
C HIS A 33 -11.32 -1.89 6.16
N HIS A 34 -11.14 -1.81 4.86
CA HIS A 34 -12.02 -2.49 3.93
C HIS A 34 -11.31 -3.47 3.02
N VAL A 35 -10.02 -3.57 3.12
CA VAL A 35 -9.22 -4.43 2.25
C VAL A 35 -9.18 -5.84 2.80
N SER A 36 -9.43 -6.82 1.94
CA SER A 36 -9.29 -8.21 2.34
C SER A 36 -7.82 -8.59 2.40
N GLU A 37 -7.55 -9.74 3.04
CA GLU A 37 -6.17 -10.21 3.11
C GLU A 37 -5.62 -10.51 1.72
N GLU A 38 -6.44 -11.05 0.86
CA GLU A 38 -6.00 -11.35 -0.50
C GLU A 38 -5.57 -10.09 -1.22
N THR A 39 -6.39 -9.05 -1.16
CA THR A 39 -6.05 -7.79 -1.82
C THR A 39 -4.80 -7.18 -1.21
N LEU A 40 -4.69 -7.28 0.11
CA LEU A 40 -3.54 -6.71 0.80
C LEU A 40 -2.24 -7.37 0.34
N GLN A 41 -2.27 -8.70 0.19
CA GLN A 41 -1.09 -9.41 -0.27
C GLN A 41 -0.69 -9.00 -1.68
N LEU A 42 -1.66 -8.77 -2.54
CA LEU A 42 -1.37 -8.36 -3.90
C LEU A 42 -0.80 -6.95 -3.93
N MET A 43 -1.32 -6.08 -3.07
CA MET A 43 -0.76 -4.74 -2.96
C MET A 43 0.70 -4.79 -2.52
N GLU A 44 1.00 -5.66 -1.57
CA GLU A 44 2.36 -5.79 -1.07
C GLU A 44 3.30 -6.28 -2.18
N GLN A 45 2.84 -7.26 -2.94
CA GLN A 45 3.66 -7.80 -4.03
C GLN A 45 3.91 -6.75 -5.10
N PHE A 46 2.91 -5.95 -5.39
CA PHE A 46 3.07 -4.89 -6.38
C PHE A 46 4.17 -3.91 -5.97
N GLY A 47 4.17 -3.52 -4.71
CA GLY A 47 5.19 -2.62 -4.22
C GLY A 47 6.58 -3.21 -4.29
N GLN A 48 6.68 -4.49 -3.96
CA GLN A 48 7.97 -5.16 -4.01
C GLN A 48 8.47 -5.28 -5.44
N ASN A 49 7.59 -5.55 -6.37
CA ASN A 49 7.98 -5.65 -7.78
C ASN A 49 8.45 -4.31 -8.30
N GLU A 50 7.79 -3.24 -7.90
CA GLU A 50 8.21 -1.91 -8.32
C GLU A 50 9.63 -1.61 -7.82
N ASN A 51 9.91 -1.98 -6.59
CA ASN A 51 11.23 -1.74 -6.04
C ASN A 51 12.28 -2.53 -6.79
N LYS A 52 11.97 -3.75 -7.16
CA LYS A 52 12.92 -4.57 -7.89
C LYS A 52 13.25 -3.97 -9.25
N GLU A 53 12.24 -3.45 -9.92
CA GLU A 53 12.45 -2.87 -11.23
C GLU A 53 13.33 -1.64 -11.17
N LYS A 54 13.25 -0.90 -10.08
CA LYS A 54 14.04 0.30 -9.95
C LYS A 54 15.51 0.00 -9.81
N HIS A 55 15.84 -1.19 -9.38
CA HIS A 55 17.24 -1.57 -9.20
C HIS A 55 17.88 -2.10 -10.46
N VAL A 56 17.13 -2.30 -11.48
CA VAL A 56 17.65 -2.80 -12.75
C VAL A 56 18.08 -1.67 -13.70
#